data_9e30037d4fe1629cd260c125b07d0150
#
_entry.id   9e30037d4fe1629cd260c125b07d0150
#
_cell.length_a   1.000
_cell.length_b   1.000
_cell.length_c   1.000
_cell.angle_alpha   90.00
_cell.angle_beta   90.00
_cell.angle_gamma   90.00
#
_symmetry.space_group_name_H-M   'P 1'
#
loop_
_entity.id
_entity.type
_entity.pdbx_description
1 polymer ?
#
loop_
_entity_poly.entity_id
_entity_poly.type
_entity_poly.pdbx_seq_one_letter_code
_entity_poly.pdbx_strand_id
1 'polypeptide(L)'
;MNHTLAALALALLLGPGISAQARSSRKNDDRKASVSWSAAADYATGTLADNFWRVPDNGFVGKQPPYHFTNGVKGAEDFPNNYWPQAHGMDVFIDAYLRAQREGDSEAEAFYKECFDKGYRDPIGTGEVKKQTGILWISYGMKKYADISACFGNQFVDDMEWHALTLIRLYEATGEAVYLREAQKLYAQIWKAWDLPAARDVGGNGGFIWCYGKENTAQGLAKNACSNAPGCLAAIRLHEVKRRTPAARYRADSHPDYADFDYLKNAETVYEWIARELFNRETGQVYGSFSQKKGKMTAYSLTYDQGTFLGAAHLLYRYTGKKLYRNDALKAALYTITHPGITKGGILRDEGAGGDNSFFKGIFIRYAVELVNDRRIKRKARIQLYDFIRHQAETLWTEGLGRDEAGNPKGLFSPDWKLTQEQAARKGGDYQKPKLGWQVSGATLLEAMNVMKDPR
;
A
#
# COMPACT_ATOMS: atom_id res chain seq x y z
N MET A 1 16.47 -50.10 -9.07
CA MET A 1 17.52 -49.08 -8.93
C MET A 1 16.82 -47.85 -8.36
N ASN A 2 17.07 -47.63 -7.07
CA ASN A 2 16.44 -46.58 -6.26
C ASN A 2 17.15 -45.26 -6.47
N HIS A 3 16.42 -44.20 -6.74
CA HIS A 3 16.89 -42.84 -6.53
C HIS A 3 15.91 -42.11 -5.62
N THR A 4 16.32 -42.01 -4.38
CA THR A 4 15.76 -41.21 -3.30
C THR A 4 16.15 -39.77 -3.57
N LEU A 5 15.19 -38.86 -3.74
CA LEU A 5 15.40 -37.43 -3.69
C LEU A 5 15.19 -36.95 -2.26
N ALA A 6 16.24 -36.38 -1.72
CA ALA A 6 16.28 -35.81 -0.38
C ALA A 6 15.54 -34.45 -0.34
N ALA A 7 14.62 -34.37 0.60
CA ALA A 7 14.05 -33.10 1.01
C ALA A 7 15.08 -32.34 1.85
N LEU A 8 15.46 -31.14 1.43
CA LEU A 8 16.25 -30.19 2.24
C LEU A 8 15.31 -29.45 3.19
N ALA A 9 15.31 -29.90 4.44
CA ALA A 9 14.79 -29.11 5.54
C ALA A 9 15.88 -28.11 5.98
N LEU A 10 15.61 -26.81 5.90
CA LEU A 10 16.50 -25.77 6.39
C LEU A 10 16.37 -25.72 7.92
N ALA A 11 17.31 -26.33 8.62
CA ALA A 11 17.46 -26.24 10.07
C ALA A 11 18.34 -25.02 10.41
N LEU A 12 17.82 -24.11 11.18
CA LEU A 12 18.57 -23.01 11.80
C LEU A 12 19.63 -23.59 12.76
N LEU A 13 20.88 -23.40 12.44
CA LEU A 13 22.04 -23.70 13.32
C LEU A 13 22.27 -22.48 14.23
N LEU A 14 21.89 -22.63 15.51
CA LEU A 14 22.37 -21.79 16.59
C LEU A 14 23.79 -22.31 17.02
N GLY A 15 24.78 -21.47 16.84
CA GLY A 15 26.14 -21.71 17.33
C GLY A 15 26.29 -21.44 18.85
N PRO A 16 27.24 -22.08 19.54
CA PRO A 16 27.29 -22.13 21.00
C PRO A 16 27.88 -20.85 21.62
N GLY A 17 27.36 -20.56 22.82
CA GLY A 17 27.64 -19.41 23.62
C GLY A 17 29.09 -19.27 24.07
N ILE A 18 29.46 -18.00 24.31
CA ILE A 18 30.61 -17.61 25.11
C ILE A 18 30.10 -17.11 26.44
N SER A 19 30.43 -17.84 27.48
CA SER A 19 30.22 -17.47 28.87
C SER A 19 31.18 -16.34 29.27
N ALA A 20 30.67 -15.27 29.81
CA ALA A 20 31.44 -14.29 30.59
C ALA A 20 30.78 -14.09 31.94
N GLN A 21 31.50 -14.52 32.99
CA GLN A 21 31.17 -14.36 34.38
C GLN A 21 31.24 -12.88 34.83
N ALA A 22 30.24 -12.52 35.56
CA ALA A 22 30.13 -11.61 36.71
C ALA A 22 31.14 -10.45 36.88
N ARG A 23 30.61 -9.24 37.00
CA ARG A 23 30.91 -8.36 38.15
C ARG A 23 29.75 -7.41 38.47
N SER A 24 29.47 -7.38 39.74
CA SER A 24 28.46 -6.71 40.55
C SER A 24 28.17 -5.26 40.27
N SER A 25 26.92 -4.90 40.63
CA SER A 25 26.42 -3.61 41.12
C SER A 25 26.52 -2.41 40.18
N ARG A 26 25.46 -2.12 39.47
CA ARG A 26 25.05 -0.76 39.11
C ARG A 26 23.53 -0.64 39.16
N LYS A 27 23.07 0.40 39.79
CA LYS A 27 21.74 0.93 39.99
C LYS A 27 20.75 0.60 38.84
N ASN A 28 19.54 0.24 39.21
CA ASN A 28 18.34 0.24 38.36
C ASN A 28 18.24 1.54 37.56
N ASP A 29 18.70 1.51 36.34
CA ASP A 29 18.36 2.47 35.31
C ASP A 29 17.42 1.73 34.38
N ASP A 30 16.11 1.94 34.55
CA ASP A 30 15.06 1.49 33.65
C ASP A 30 15.21 2.19 32.30
N ARG A 31 16.29 1.92 31.55
CA ARG A 31 16.37 2.21 30.13
C ARG A 31 15.53 1.16 29.43
N LYS A 32 14.28 1.51 29.12
CA LYS A 32 13.52 0.76 28.08
C LYS A 32 14.49 0.51 26.93
N ALA A 33 14.82 -0.75 26.68
CA ALA A 33 15.64 -1.12 25.53
C ALA A 33 15.03 -0.46 24.28
N SER A 34 15.84 0.30 23.55
CA SER A 34 15.36 0.97 22.33
C SER A 34 14.94 -0.09 21.33
N VAL A 35 13.75 0.05 20.74
CA VAL A 35 13.25 -0.88 19.72
C VAL A 35 14.18 -0.83 18.51
N SER A 36 14.70 -1.97 18.09
CA SER A 36 15.34 -2.10 16.79
C SER A 36 14.25 -2.16 15.70
N TRP A 37 14.08 -1.05 15.00
CA TRP A 37 13.06 -0.98 13.94
C TRP A 37 13.37 -1.90 12.75
N SER A 38 14.65 -2.15 12.47
CA SER A 38 15.04 -3.14 11.46
C SER A 38 14.56 -4.54 11.84
N ALA A 39 14.88 -5.01 13.06
CA ALA A 39 14.43 -6.31 13.55
C ALA A 39 12.89 -6.40 13.65
N ALA A 40 12.23 -5.30 14.00
CA ALA A 40 10.77 -5.27 14.05
C ALA A 40 10.14 -5.38 12.66
N ALA A 41 10.75 -4.72 11.67
CA ALA A 41 10.32 -4.81 10.27
C ALA A 41 10.60 -6.21 9.69
N ASP A 42 11.76 -6.80 9.99
CA ASP A 42 12.09 -8.18 9.60
C ASP A 42 11.05 -9.17 10.10
N TYR A 43 10.73 -9.08 11.39
CA TYR A 43 9.68 -9.92 11.96
C TYR A 43 8.34 -9.74 11.24
N ALA A 44 7.93 -8.49 11.03
CA ALA A 44 6.63 -8.17 10.43
C ALA A 44 6.54 -8.64 8.98
N THR A 45 7.59 -8.41 8.19
CA THR A 45 7.59 -8.77 6.76
C THR A 45 7.87 -10.27 6.57
N GLY A 46 8.74 -10.89 7.39
CA GLY A 46 8.93 -12.33 7.42
C GLY A 46 7.62 -13.06 7.78
N THR A 47 6.92 -12.59 8.82
CA THR A 47 5.61 -13.14 9.20
C THR A 47 4.56 -12.95 8.09
N LEU A 48 4.60 -11.84 7.33
CA LEU A 48 3.76 -11.64 6.14
C LEU A 48 4.06 -12.69 5.07
N ALA A 49 5.33 -12.91 4.77
CA ALA A 49 5.77 -13.89 3.78
C ALA A 49 5.36 -15.31 4.19
N ASP A 50 5.65 -15.69 5.42
CA ASP A 50 5.41 -17.05 5.94
C ASP A 50 3.92 -17.41 5.96
N ASN A 51 3.06 -16.48 6.30
CA ASN A 51 1.64 -16.76 6.51
C ASN A 51 0.75 -16.45 5.31
N PHE A 52 1.16 -15.57 4.40
CA PHE A 52 0.27 -15.09 3.35
C PHE A 52 0.86 -15.20 1.94
N TRP A 53 2.20 -15.20 1.76
CA TRP A 53 2.78 -15.37 0.44
C TRP A 53 2.79 -16.83 0.03
N ARG A 54 2.06 -17.16 -1.03
CA ARG A 54 1.93 -18.53 -1.53
C ARG A 54 2.82 -18.75 -2.75
N VAL A 55 3.59 -19.83 -2.69
CA VAL A 55 4.27 -20.43 -3.83
C VAL A 55 3.55 -21.73 -4.20
N PRO A 56 3.53 -22.14 -5.49
CA PRO A 56 2.81 -23.34 -5.89
C PRO A 56 3.49 -24.57 -5.32
N ASP A 57 2.69 -25.44 -4.70
CA ASP A 57 3.08 -26.81 -4.38
C ASP A 57 2.98 -27.63 -5.66
N ASN A 58 4.07 -27.87 -6.36
CA ASN A 58 4.24 -28.84 -7.45
C ASN A 58 3.06 -29.04 -8.42
N GLY A 59 2.50 -27.97 -8.91
CA GLY A 59 1.47 -28.02 -9.93
C GLY A 59 0.34 -27.06 -9.71
N PHE A 60 -0.09 -26.51 -10.80
CA PHE A 60 -1.21 -25.60 -10.90
C PHE A 60 -2.48 -26.24 -10.33
N VAL A 61 -2.93 -25.79 -9.20
CA VAL A 61 -4.20 -26.21 -8.63
C VAL A 61 -5.21 -25.08 -8.81
N GLY A 62 -5.99 -25.16 -9.86
CA GLY A 62 -7.13 -24.27 -10.08
C GLY A 62 -6.82 -22.97 -10.83
N LYS A 63 -7.73 -22.01 -10.75
CA LYS A 63 -7.75 -20.76 -11.54
C LYS A 63 -6.93 -19.63 -10.89
N GLN A 64 -6.02 -19.93 -9.97
CA GLN A 64 -5.26 -18.92 -9.22
C GLN A 64 -3.85 -18.72 -9.78
N PRO A 65 -3.30 -17.49 -9.73
CA PRO A 65 -1.89 -17.27 -9.97
C PRO A 65 -1.07 -18.18 -9.06
N PRO A 66 0.00 -18.81 -9.56
CA PRO A 66 0.82 -19.69 -8.75
C PRO A 66 1.50 -18.95 -7.57
N TYR A 67 1.88 -17.69 -7.78
CA TYR A 67 2.52 -16.83 -6.78
C TYR A 67 1.60 -15.66 -6.42
N HIS A 68 1.08 -15.64 -5.20
CA HIS A 68 0.17 -14.59 -4.75
C HIS A 68 0.08 -14.53 -3.23
N PHE A 69 -0.46 -13.41 -2.72
CA PHE A 69 -0.87 -13.31 -1.33
C PHE A 69 -2.26 -13.89 -1.13
N THR A 70 -2.43 -14.74 -0.13
CA THR A 70 -3.73 -15.23 0.32
C THR A 70 -4.43 -14.21 1.20
N ASN A 71 -5.77 -14.17 1.21
CA ASN A 71 -6.52 -13.28 2.10
C ASN A 71 -6.46 -13.71 3.56
N GLY A 72 -6.52 -15.02 3.79
CA GLY A 72 -6.39 -15.67 5.09
C GLY A 72 -5.01 -16.29 5.25
N VAL A 73 -4.71 -16.75 6.45
CA VAL A 73 -3.50 -17.52 6.75
C VAL A 73 -3.49 -18.79 5.91
N LYS A 74 -2.30 -19.21 5.44
CA LYS A 74 -2.09 -20.43 4.67
C LYS A 74 -2.82 -21.64 5.33
N GLY A 75 -3.56 -22.40 4.52
CA GLY A 75 -4.38 -23.53 4.98
C GLY A 75 -5.83 -23.17 5.28
N ALA A 76 -6.21 -21.90 5.38
CA ALA A 76 -7.59 -21.47 5.29
C ALA A 76 -8.02 -21.43 3.83
N GLU A 77 -9.28 -21.81 3.52
CA GLU A 77 -9.80 -21.66 2.18
C GLU A 77 -9.68 -20.19 1.74
N ASP A 78 -9.00 -19.99 0.61
CA ASP A 78 -8.74 -18.68 0.08
C ASP A 78 -9.56 -18.42 -1.16
N PHE A 79 -10.16 -17.23 -1.22
CA PHE A 79 -10.95 -16.84 -2.36
C PHE A 79 -10.10 -16.04 -3.35
N PRO A 80 -10.24 -16.31 -4.67
CA PRO A 80 -9.44 -15.70 -5.70
C PRO A 80 -9.68 -14.19 -5.94
N ASN A 81 -10.47 -13.54 -5.11
CA ASN A 81 -10.87 -12.13 -5.29
C ASN A 81 -9.91 -11.13 -4.63
N ASN A 82 -8.65 -11.50 -4.47
CA ASN A 82 -7.69 -10.67 -3.77
C ASN A 82 -6.83 -9.86 -4.75
N TYR A 83 -7.45 -9.10 -5.65
CA TYR A 83 -6.73 -8.40 -6.70
C TYR A 83 -5.93 -7.19 -6.17
N TRP A 84 -6.58 -6.15 -5.67
CA TRP A 84 -5.92 -4.94 -5.19
C TRP A 84 -5.07 -5.17 -3.92
N PRO A 85 -5.42 -6.08 -3.00
CA PRO A 85 -4.57 -6.40 -1.86
C PRO A 85 -3.19 -6.95 -2.24
N GLN A 86 -3.05 -7.59 -3.43
CA GLN A 86 -1.76 -8.04 -3.94
C GLN A 86 -0.78 -6.88 -4.09
N ALA A 87 -1.24 -5.73 -4.57
CA ALA A 87 -0.44 -4.53 -4.72
C ALA A 87 0.14 -4.07 -3.37
N HIS A 88 -0.67 -4.05 -2.33
CA HIS A 88 -0.22 -3.61 -1.00
C HIS A 88 0.69 -4.61 -0.29
N GLY A 89 0.47 -5.92 -0.47
CA GLY A 89 1.40 -6.95 -0.03
C GLY A 89 2.77 -6.81 -0.70
N MET A 90 2.76 -6.62 -2.02
CA MET A 90 3.98 -6.40 -2.81
C MET A 90 4.68 -5.09 -2.43
N ASP A 91 3.94 -4.06 -2.09
CA ASP A 91 4.48 -2.80 -1.59
C ASP A 91 5.30 -2.96 -0.30
N VAL A 92 4.89 -3.86 0.59
CA VAL A 92 5.67 -4.21 1.79
C VAL A 92 6.96 -4.96 1.40
N PHE A 93 6.88 -5.88 0.45
CA PHE A 93 8.08 -6.57 -0.06
C PHE A 93 9.07 -5.62 -0.75
N ILE A 94 8.58 -4.58 -1.44
CA ILE A 94 9.45 -3.53 -1.98
C ILE A 94 10.13 -2.74 -0.87
N ASP A 95 9.43 -2.40 0.21
CA ASP A 95 10.02 -1.71 1.36
C ASP A 95 11.13 -2.55 2.00
N ALA A 96 10.88 -3.85 2.20
CA ALA A 96 11.84 -4.81 2.75
C ALA A 96 13.04 -5.04 1.81
N TYR A 97 12.81 -5.15 0.50
CA TYR A 97 13.87 -5.21 -0.51
C TYR A 97 14.82 -4.02 -0.42
N LEU A 98 14.26 -2.81 -0.38
CA LEU A 98 15.04 -1.59 -0.25
C LEU A 98 15.75 -1.48 1.10
N ARG A 99 15.20 -2.06 2.15
CA ARG A 99 15.86 -2.18 3.46
C ARG A 99 17.02 -3.17 3.39
N ALA A 100 16.80 -4.37 2.84
CA ALA A 100 17.85 -5.39 2.64
C ALA A 100 19.04 -4.82 1.86
N GLN A 101 18.80 -4.07 0.77
CA GLN A 101 19.86 -3.37 0.04
C GLN A 101 20.66 -2.40 0.91
N ARG A 102 19.99 -1.59 1.74
CA ARG A 102 20.69 -0.64 2.63
C ARG A 102 21.52 -1.35 3.71
N GLU A 103 21.08 -2.52 4.14
CA GLU A 103 21.73 -3.33 5.19
C GLU A 103 22.76 -4.30 4.64
N GLY A 104 22.81 -4.49 3.32
CA GLY A 104 23.71 -5.42 2.65
C GLY A 104 23.29 -6.89 2.82
N ASP A 105 22.02 -7.14 3.10
CA ASP A 105 21.45 -8.49 3.19
C ASP A 105 21.08 -9.02 1.81
N SER A 106 22.05 -9.68 1.19
CA SER A 106 21.90 -10.21 -0.17
C SER A 106 20.93 -11.40 -0.26
N GLU A 107 20.72 -12.15 0.81
CA GLU A 107 19.76 -13.26 0.83
C GLU A 107 18.32 -12.74 0.83
N ALA A 108 18.01 -11.78 1.71
CA ALA A 108 16.71 -11.12 1.73
C ALA A 108 16.46 -10.36 0.43
N GLU A 109 17.46 -9.66 -0.12
CA GLU A 109 17.35 -8.99 -1.41
C GLU A 109 16.97 -9.96 -2.54
N ALA A 110 17.64 -11.10 -2.63
CA ALA A 110 17.35 -12.13 -3.64
C ALA A 110 15.96 -12.71 -3.49
N PHE A 111 15.52 -12.98 -2.25
CA PHE A 111 14.17 -13.49 -1.97
C PHE A 111 13.07 -12.52 -2.46
N TYR A 112 13.16 -11.25 -2.08
CA TYR A 112 12.15 -10.27 -2.51
C TYR A 112 12.19 -10.02 -4.01
N LYS A 113 13.38 -10.04 -4.62
CA LYS A 113 13.51 -9.93 -6.08
C LYS A 113 12.82 -11.10 -6.79
N GLU A 114 12.95 -12.31 -6.29
CA GLU A 114 12.22 -13.47 -6.82
C GLU A 114 10.71 -13.28 -6.70
N CYS A 115 10.22 -12.74 -5.56
CA CYS A 115 8.81 -12.42 -5.39
C CYS A 115 8.30 -11.41 -6.44
N PHE A 116 9.11 -10.40 -6.79
CA PHE A 116 8.77 -9.43 -7.84
C PHE A 116 8.70 -10.11 -9.21
N ASP A 117 9.67 -10.96 -9.51
CA ASP A 117 9.74 -11.66 -10.78
C ASP A 117 8.53 -12.58 -10.95
N LYS A 118 8.23 -13.39 -9.96
CA LYS A 118 7.14 -14.37 -9.99
C LYS A 118 5.76 -13.73 -9.91
N GLY A 119 5.60 -12.68 -9.10
CA GLY A 119 4.32 -12.01 -8.94
C GLY A 119 3.96 -11.02 -10.05
N TYR A 120 4.97 -10.43 -10.71
CA TYR A 120 4.75 -9.33 -11.66
C TYR A 120 5.47 -9.50 -13.00
N ARG A 121 6.81 -9.68 -13.01
CA ARG A 121 7.59 -9.67 -14.27
C ARG A 121 7.23 -10.84 -15.18
N ASP A 122 7.23 -12.06 -14.66
CA ASP A 122 6.95 -13.26 -15.45
C ASP A 122 5.50 -13.26 -15.96
N PRO A 123 4.48 -12.96 -15.13
CA PRO A 123 3.11 -12.79 -15.61
C PRO A 123 2.95 -11.74 -16.70
N ILE A 124 3.63 -10.59 -16.62
CA ILE A 124 3.63 -9.57 -17.68
C ILE A 124 4.24 -10.15 -18.97
N GLY A 125 5.39 -10.82 -18.85
CA GLY A 125 6.13 -11.39 -19.98
C GLY A 125 5.37 -12.47 -20.73
N THR A 126 4.71 -13.36 -20.01
CA THR A 126 3.96 -14.47 -20.61
C THR A 126 2.53 -14.09 -21.05
N GLY A 127 2.03 -12.95 -20.57
CA GLY A 127 0.62 -12.56 -20.71
C GLY A 127 -0.35 -13.49 -19.95
N GLU A 128 0.16 -14.33 -19.06
CA GLU A 128 -0.65 -15.27 -18.28
C GLU A 128 -1.58 -14.55 -17.30
N VAL A 129 -1.20 -13.37 -16.81
CA VAL A 129 -2.11 -12.53 -16.03
C VAL A 129 -3.40 -12.26 -16.79
N LYS A 130 -3.34 -12.05 -18.11
CA LYS A 130 -4.54 -11.91 -18.95
C LYS A 130 -5.41 -13.17 -18.94
N LYS A 131 -4.82 -14.36 -18.93
CA LYS A 131 -5.55 -15.62 -18.87
C LYS A 131 -6.11 -15.90 -17.48
N GLN A 132 -5.35 -15.60 -16.46
CA GLN A 132 -5.68 -15.90 -15.06
C GLN A 132 -6.59 -14.85 -14.44
N THR A 133 -6.28 -13.57 -14.59
CA THR A 133 -7.16 -12.47 -14.17
C THR A 133 -8.33 -12.27 -15.12
N GLY A 134 -8.15 -12.54 -16.41
CA GLY A 134 -9.20 -12.41 -17.41
C GLY A 134 -10.43 -13.26 -17.14
N ILE A 135 -10.26 -14.44 -16.55
CA ILE A 135 -11.38 -15.32 -16.20
C ILE A 135 -12.12 -14.83 -14.94
N LEU A 136 -11.39 -14.23 -13.99
CA LEU A 136 -11.97 -13.81 -12.71
C LEU A 136 -12.39 -12.33 -12.68
N TRP A 137 -11.69 -11.48 -13.42
CA TRP A 137 -11.83 -10.03 -13.35
C TRP A 137 -12.53 -9.40 -14.57
N ILE A 138 -12.37 -10.01 -15.76
CA ILE A 138 -12.98 -9.53 -17.01
C ILE A 138 -14.44 -10.00 -17.19
N SER A 139 -14.91 -11.00 -16.44
CA SER A 139 -16.22 -11.63 -16.67
C SER A 139 -17.43 -10.73 -16.40
N TYR A 140 -17.24 -9.59 -15.73
CA TYR A 140 -18.34 -8.71 -15.33
C TYR A 140 -18.56 -7.49 -16.23
N GLY A 141 -18.52 -7.64 -17.53
CA GLY A 141 -18.96 -6.58 -18.46
C GLY A 141 -17.86 -5.88 -19.26
N MET A 142 -16.61 -6.33 -19.13
CA MET A 142 -15.44 -5.75 -19.81
C MET A 142 -15.36 -6.03 -21.33
N LYS A 143 -16.29 -6.79 -21.93
CA LYS A 143 -16.30 -7.01 -23.40
C LYS A 143 -16.33 -5.70 -24.20
N LYS A 144 -16.91 -4.64 -23.62
CA LYS A 144 -16.96 -3.30 -24.22
C LYS A 144 -15.61 -2.55 -24.14
N TYR A 145 -14.72 -2.99 -23.26
CA TYR A 145 -13.42 -2.36 -22.99
C TYR A 145 -12.25 -3.33 -23.27
N ALA A 146 -12.48 -4.30 -24.16
CA ALA A 146 -11.55 -5.38 -24.53
C ALA A 146 -10.19 -4.91 -25.11
N ASP A 147 -10.04 -3.63 -25.38
CA ASP A 147 -8.77 -2.97 -25.74
C ASP A 147 -7.81 -2.75 -24.56
N ILE A 148 -8.09 -3.36 -23.39
CA ILE A 148 -7.16 -3.29 -22.28
C ILE A 148 -5.91 -4.10 -22.62
N SER A 149 -4.90 -3.39 -23.07
CA SER A 149 -3.60 -3.96 -23.38
C SER A 149 -2.75 -4.23 -22.13
N ALA A 150 -3.13 -3.65 -20.98
CA ALA A 150 -2.46 -3.83 -19.71
C ALA A 150 -2.76 -5.19 -19.08
N CYS A 151 -1.73 -5.84 -18.51
CA CYS A 151 -1.88 -7.14 -17.87
C CYS A 151 -2.73 -7.07 -16.59
N PHE A 152 -2.64 -5.96 -15.86
CA PHE A 152 -3.37 -5.68 -14.61
C PHE A 152 -4.66 -4.89 -14.85
N GLY A 153 -5.29 -5.01 -16.03
CA GLY A 153 -6.58 -4.37 -16.30
C GLY A 153 -7.70 -4.94 -15.43
N ASN A 154 -8.56 -4.08 -14.88
CA ASN A 154 -9.70 -4.43 -14.06
C ASN A 154 -10.90 -3.53 -14.41
N GLN A 155 -12.09 -3.97 -14.04
CA GLN A 155 -13.28 -3.13 -14.15
C GLN A 155 -13.32 -2.02 -13.10
N PHE A 156 -12.72 -2.22 -11.93
CA PHE A 156 -12.64 -1.21 -10.88
C PHE A 156 -11.42 -0.32 -11.08
N VAL A 157 -11.66 0.98 -11.12
CA VAL A 157 -10.63 1.94 -11.47
C VAL A 157 -9.58 2.07 -10.36
N ASP A 158 -10.03 2.12 -9.10
CA ASP A 158 -9.18 2.14 -7.92
C ASP A 158 -8.27 0.90 -7.82
N ASP A 159 -8.79 -0.28 -8.14
CA ASP A 159 -8.03 -1.52 -8.17
C ASP A 159 -6.84 -1.43 -9.14
N MET A 160 -7.07 -0.86 -10.34
CA MET A 160 -6.00 -0.63 -11.32
C MET A 160 -4.98 0.40 -10.83
N GLU A 161 -5.43 1.42 -10.11
CA GLU A 161 -4.56 2.47 -9.58
C GLU A 161 -3.56 1.94 -8.56
N TRP A 162 -3.97 1.01 -7.69
CA TRP A 162 -3.07 0.37 -6.74
C TRP A 162 -1.96 -0.41 -7.45
N HIS A 163 -2.30 -1.19 -8.47
CA HIS A 163 -1.28 -1.90 -9.26
C HIS A 163 -0.38 -0.95 -10.05
N ALA A 164 -0.92 0.16 -10.58
CA ALA A 164 -0.10 1.16 -11.25
C ALA A 164 0.94 1.76 -10.30
N LEU A 165 0.54 2.09 -9.07
CA LEU A 165 1.45 2.60 -8.03
C LEU A 165 2.53 1.59 -7.65
N THR A 166 2.17 0.33 -7.47
CA THR A 166 3.13 -0.74 -7.16
C THR A 166 4.11 -0.97 -8.32
N LEU A 167 3.63 -0.98 -9.57
CA LEU A 167 4.48 -1.12 -10.76
C LEU A 167 5.48 0.04 -10.90
N ILE A 168 5.05 1.26 -10.59
CA ILE A 168 5.97 2.43 -10.54
C ILE A 168 7.06 2.20 -9.50
N ARG A 169 6.71 1.73 -8.30
CA ARG A 169 7.66 1.45 -7.23
C ARG A 169 8.61 0.30 -7.58
N LEU A 170 8.13 -0.74 -8.26
CA LEU A 170 8.97 -1.83 -8.78
C LEU A 170 10.00 -1.30 -9.78
N TYR A 171 9.60 -0.40 -10.69
CA TYR A 171 10.54 0.26 -11.59
C TYR A 171 11.57 1.10 -10.83
N GLU A 172 11.14 1.88 -9.84
CA GLU A 172 12.05 2.71 -9.04
C GLU A 172 13.03 1.86 -8.22
N ALA A 173 12.62 0.70 -7.74
CA ALA A 173 13.45 -0.20 -6.94
C ALA A 173 14.43 -1.02 -7.78
N THR A 174 14.01 -1.49 -8.97
CA THR A 174 14.78 -2.45 -9.78
C THR A 174 15.39 -1.84 -11.04
N GLY A 175 14.81 -0.77 -11.56
CA GLY A 175 15.17 -0.17 -12.85
C GLY A 175 14.74 -0.99 -14.07
N GLU A 176 13.85 -1.99 -13.90
CA GLU A 176 13.40 -2.85 -14.99
C GLU A 176 12.27 -2.21 -15.80
N ALA A 177 12.54 -1.93 -17.07
CA ALA A 177 11.65 -1.22 -17.99
C ALA A 177 10.26 -1.85 -18.14
N VAL A 178 10.13 -3.17 -17.92
CA VAL A 178 8.85 -3.88 -18.03
C VAL A 178 7.81 -3.32 -17.06
N TYR A 179 8.23 -2.94 -15.86
CA TYR A 179 7.32 -2.37 -14.86
C TYR A 179 6.83 -0.97 -15.24
N LEU A 180 7.73 -0.11 -15.75
CA LEU A 180 7.33 1.22 -16.20
C LEU A 180 6.36 1.15 -17.37
N ARG A 181 6.65 0.32 -18.38
CA ARG A 181 5.77 0.15 -19.53
C ARG A 181 4.38 -0.31 -19.13
N GLU A 182 4.31 -1.26 -18.21
CA GLU A 182 3.02 -1.78 -17.74
C GLU A 182 2.27 -0.76 -16.88
N ALA A 183 2.97 -0.01 -16.00
CA ALA A 183 2.36 1.09 -15.25
C ALA A 183 1.76 2.16 -16.17
N GLN A 184 2.47 2.52 -17.24
CA GLN A 184 2.01 3.50 -18.23
C GLN A 184 0.78 3.02 -19.01
N LYS A 185 0.75 1.75 -19.43
CA LYS A 185 -0.42 1.14 -20.09
C LYS A 185 -1.62 1.16 -19.14
N LEU A 186 -1.41 0.75 -17.90
CA LEU A 186 -2.46 0.68 -16.90
C LEU A 186 -3.02 2.07 -16.59
N TYR A 187 -2.13 3.07 -16.44
CA TYR A 187 -2.55 4.45 -16.26
C TYR A 187 -3.34 5.00 -17.46
N ALA A 188 -2.93 4.68 -18.69
CA ALA A 188 -3.67 5.07 -19.88
C ALA A 188 -5.09 4.46 -19.91
N GLN A 189 -5.24 3.24 -19.38
CA GLN A 189 -6.55 2.61 -19.20
C GLN A 189 -7.37 3.31 -18.12
N ILE A 190 -6.76 3.64 -16.98
CA ILE A 190 -7.38 4.42 -15.91
C ILE A 190 -7.87 5.78 -16.44
N TRP A 191 -7.05 6.45 -17.25
CA TRP A 191 -7.39 7.77 -17.81
C TRP A 191 -8.64 7.76 -18.69
N LYS A 192 -9.01 6.64 -19.32
CA LYS A 192 -10.26 6.49 -20.07
C LYS A 192 -11.51 6.63 -19.18
N ALA A 193 -11.39 6.45 -17.87
CA ALA A 193 -12.50 6.64 -16.91
C ALA A 193 -12.70 8.10 -16.50
N TRP A 194 -11.82 9.00 -16.94
CA TRP A 194 -11.90 10.42 -16.62
C TRP A 194 -13.01 11.13 -17.38
N ASP A 195 -13.80 11.95 -16.67
CA ASP A 195 -14.84 12.84 -17.24
C ASP A 195 -15.79 12.18 -18.24
N LEU A 196 -16.22 10.96 -17.94
CA LEU A 196 -17.20 10.29 -18.80
C LEU A 196 -18.51 11.07 -18.86
N PRO A 197 -19.06 11.38 -20.06
CA PRO A 197 -20.32 12.11 -20.22
C PRO A 197 -21.48 11.53 -19.39
N ALA A 198 -21.59 10.18 -19.33
CA ALA A 198 -22.60 9.49 -18.55
C ALA A 198 -22.52 9.71 -17.04
N ALA A 199 -21.38 10.22 -16.54
CA ALA A 199 -21.13 10.44 -15.11
C ALA A 199 -21.14 11.92 -14.71
N ARG A 200 -21.46 12.85 -15.64
CA ARG A 200 -21.43 14.30 -15.34
C ARG A 200 -22.50 14.74 -14.36
N ASP A 201 -23.56 13.98 -14.21
CA ASP A 201 -24.57 14.21 -13.18
C ASP A 201 -24.08 13.84 -11.76
N VAL A 202 -22.91 13.20 -11.65
CA VAL A 202 -22.29 12.82 -10.38
C VAL A 202 -21.04 13.67 -10.17
N GLY A 203 -21.09 14.70 -9.33
CA GLY A 203 -19.95 15.57 -9.03
C GLY A 203 -19.52 16.46 -10.20
N GLY A 204 -20.40 16.75 -11.17
CA GLY A 204 -20.11 17.62 -12.29
C GLY A 204 -19.10 17.07 -13.29
N ASN A 205 -18.49 17.97 -14.07
CA ASN A 205 -17.43 17.62 -15.02
C ASN A 205 -16.14 17.20 -14.30
N GLY A 206 -15.47 16.20 -14.86
CA GLY A 206 -14.26 15.60 -14.30
C GLY A 206 -14.55 14.48 -13.30
N GLY A 207 -13.49 13.92 -12.75
CA GLY A 207 -13.52 12.78 -11.83
C GLY A 207 -13.57 11.43 -12.52
N PHE A 208 -12.80 10.48 -11.98
CA PHE A 208 -12.85 9.08 -12.39
C PHE A 208 -14.11 8.42 -11.84
N ILE A 209 -14.79 7.64 -12.67
CA ILE A 209 -15.85 6.75 -12.22
C ILE A 209 -15.23 5.58 -11.43
N TRP A 210 -16.06 4.93 -10.59
CA TRP A 210 -15.58 3.79 -9.80
C TRP A 210 -15.43 2.50 -10.61
N CYS A 211 -16.38 2.21 -11.50
CA CYS A 211 -16.43 0.89 -12.12
C CYS A 211 -16.90 0.92 -13.58
N TYR A 212 -16.07 0.42 -14.47
CA TYR A 212 -16.43 0.16 -15.86
C TYR A 212 -17.51 -0.93 -15.98
N GLY A 213 -18.34 -0.86 -17.02
CA GLY A 213 -19.36 -1.86 -17.29
C GLY A 213 -20.59 -1.80 -16.36
N LYS A 214 -20.58 -0.88 -15.40
CA LYS A 214 -21.73 -0.58 -14.52
C LYS A 214 -22.20 0.87 -14.69
N GLU A 215 -21.92 1.49 -15.83
CA GLU A 215 -22.23 2.90 -16.11
C GLU A 215 -23.74 3.18 -16.17
N ASN A 216 -24.58 2.15 -16.22
CA ASN A 216 -26.03 2.24 -16.08
C ASN A 216 -26.50 2.23 -14.61
N THR A 217 -25.59 2.16 -13.64
CA THR A 217 -25.90 2.13 -12.22
C THR A 217 -25.30 3.33 -11.51
N ALA A 218 -26.02 3.85 -10.49
CA ALA A 218 -25.52 4.93 -9.65
C ALA A 218 -24.22 4.55 -8.92
N GLN A 219 -24.01 3.28 -8.61
CA GLN A 219 -22.80 2.80 -7.98
C GLN A 219 -21.61 2.82 -8.95
N GLY A 220 -21.79 2.34 -10.19
CA GLY A 220 -20.70 2.32 -11.17
C GLY A 220 -20.25 3.70 -11.60
N LEU A 221 -21.18 4.67 -11.66
CA LEU A 221 -20.88 6.08 -11.96
C LEU A 221 -20.41 6.87 -10.74
N ALA A 222 -20.38 6.29 -9.54
CA ALA A 222 -19.92 6.99 -8.36
C ALA A 222 -18.48 7.52 -8.56
N LYS A 223 -18.22 8.71 -8.08
CA LYS A 223 -16.89 9.33 -8.08
C LYS A 223 -16.39 9.41 -6.64
N ASN A 224 -15.57 8.46 -6.29
CA ASN A 224 -15.10 8.24 -4.92
C ASN A 224 -13.68 8.79 -4.73
N ALA A 225 -13.31 9.10 -3.50
CA ALA A 225 -11.94 9.43 -3.16
C ALA A 225 -10.98 8.27 -3.51
N CYS A 226 -11.43 7.02 -3.31
CA CYS A 226 -10.65 5.82 -3.62
C CYS A 226 -10.29 5.68 -5.11
N SER A 227 -11.11 6.23 -6.03
CA SER A 227 -10.81 6.18 -7.48
C SER A 227 -10.17 7.48 -7.99
N ASN A 228 -10.12 8.53 -7.20
CA ASN A 228 -9.60 9.81 -7.67
C ASN A 228 -8.26 10.19 -7.02
N ALA A 229 -8.10 9.96 -5.72
CA ALA A 229 -6.85 10.31 -5.06
C ALA A 229 -5.69 9.38 -5.44
N PRO A 230 -5.83 8.05 -5.52
CA PRO A 230 -4.78 7.18 -6.05
C PRO A 230 -4.49 7.44 -7.53
N GLY A 231 -5.50 7.76 -8.36
CA GLY A 231 -5.30 8.11 -9.77
C GLY A 231 -4.50 9.39 -9.95
N CYS A 232 -4.77 10.42 -9.13
CA CYS A 232 -3.94 11.63 -9.05
C CYS A 232 -2.51 11.28 -8.63
N LEU A 233 -2.36 10.42 -7.63
CA LEU A 233 -1.06 9.99 -7.10
C LEU A 233 -0.28 9.19 -8.15
N ALA A 234 -0.91 8.29 -8.89
CA ALA A 234 -0.27 7.54 -9.96
C ALA A 234 0.24 8.46 -11.08
N ALA A 235 -0.56 9.47 -11.46
CA ALA A 235 -0.13 10.47 -12.44
C ALA A 235 1.12 11.24 -11.98
N ILE A 236 1.12 11.78 -10.77
CA ILE A 236 2.26 12.57 -10.30
C ILE A 236 3.50 11.70 -10.03
N ARG A 237 3.35 10.42 -9.68
CA ARG A 237 4.46 9.46 -9.58
C ARG A 237 5.06 9.15 -10.96
N LEU A 238 4.25 8.94 -11.99
CA LEU A 238 4.75 8.80 -13.36
C LEU A 238 5.49 10.06 -13.84
N HIS A 239 4.98 11.25 -13.48
CA HIS A 239 5.72 12.50 -13.70
C HIS A 239 7.05 12.52 -12.95
N GLU A 240 7.10 12.09 -11.71
CA GLU A 240 8.31 11.98 -10.89
C GLU A 240 9.34 11.08 -11.58
N VAL A 241 8.95 9.89 -12.03
CA VAL A 241 9.81 8.97 -12.80
C VAL A 241 10.37 9.66 -14.04
N LYS A 242 9.49 10.32 -14.82
CA LYS A 242 9.92 11.08 -16.02
C LYS A 242 10.95 12.15 -15.70
N ARG A 243 10.83 12.83 -14.56
CA ARG A 243 11.72 13.92 -14.15
C ARG A 243 13.03 13.45 -13.54
N ARG A 244 13.05 12.30 -12.87
CA ARG A 244 14.23 11.78 -12.15
C ARG A 244 15.08 10.85 -13.00
N THR A 245 14.49 10.20 -14.00
CA THR A 245 15.20 9.31 -14.92
C THR A 245 15.85 10.14 -16.04
N PRO A 246 17.12 9.90 -16.38
CA PRO A 246 17.76 10.56 -17.53
C PRO A 246 16.92 10.39 -18.80
N ALA A 247 16.75 11.44 -19.58
CA ALA A 247 15.79 11.49 -20.68
C ALA A 247 15.93 10.33 -21.70
N ALA A 248 17.17 9.98 -22.07
CA ALA A 248 17.42 8.87 -22.99
C ALA A 248 16.97 7.52 -22.41
N ARG A 249 17.28 7.27 -21.13
CA ARG A 249 16.85 6.08 -20.41
C ARG A 249 15.33 6.05 -20.26
N TYR A 250 14.71 7.15 -19.84
CA TYR A 250 13.26 7.23 -19.73
C TYR A 250 12.56 6.86 -21.03
N ARG A 251 13.04 7.40 -22.17
CA ARG A 251 12.48 7.04 -23.49
C ARG A 251 12.66 5.56 -23.84
N ALA A 252 13.81 4.99 -23.54
CA ALA A 252 14.10 3.57 -23.79
C ALA A 252 13.24 2.64 -22.90
N ASP A 253 13.02 3.03 -21.65
CA ASP A 253 12.28 2.25 -20.66
C ASP A 253 10.76 2.42 -20.78
N SER A 254 10.29 3.52 -21.38
CA SER A 254 8.86 3.84 -21.50
C SER A 254 8.17 3.07 -22.62
N HIS A 255 6.86 2.93 -22.48
CA HIS A 255 6.01 2.52 -23.60
C HIS A 255 5.94 3.63 -24.64
N PRO A 256 6.16 3.35 -25.95
CA PRO A 256 6.29 4.40 -26.98
C PRO A 256 5.06 5.32 -27.05
N ASP A 257 3.85 4.79 -26.89
CA ASP A 257 2.62 5.57 -27.00
C ASP A 257 2.34 6.47 -25.79
N TYR A 258 3.01 6.23 -24.64
CA TYR A 258 2.70 6.90 -23.36
C TYR A 258 3.89 7.68 -22.77
N ALA A 259 5.06 7.62 -23.40
CA ALA A 259 6.25 8.36 -22.95
C ALA A 259 6.03 9.88 -22.87
N ASP A 260 5.24 10.42 -23.77
CA ASP A 260 4.95 11.86 -23.87
C ASP A 260 3.64 12.29 -23.21
N PHE A 261 2.97 11.39 -22.49
CA PHE A 261 1.78 11.73 -21.70
C PHE A 261 2.08 12.88 -20.73
N ASP A 262 1.17 13.84 -20.63
CA ASP A 262 1.33 14.96 -19.69
C ASP A 262 0.81 14.60 -18.30
N TYR A 263 1.57 13.76 -17.63
CA TYR A 263 1.23 13.25 -16.29
C TYR A 263 1.08 14.36 -15.25
N LEU A 264 1.85 15.47 -15.37
CA LEU A 264 1.71 16.58 -14.43
C LEU A 264 0.36 17.29 -14.60
N LYS A 265 -0.01 17.58 -15.85
CA LYS A 265 -1.30 18.19 -16.15
C LYS A 265 -2.46 17.30 -15.70
N ASN A 266 -2.36 16.00 -15.95
CA ASN A 266 -3.35 15.03 -15.50
C ASN A 266 -3.48 15.05 -13.98
N ALA A 267 -2.37 15.03 -13.24
CA ALA A 267 -2.37 15.08 -11.78
C ALA A 267 -3.01 16.38 -11.25
N GLU A 268 -2.63 17.54 -11.82
CA GLU A 268 -3.23 18.82 -11.45
C GLU A 268 -4.74 18.83 -11.73
N THR A 269 -5.17 18.31 -12.87
CA THR A 269 -6.58 18.24 -13.27
C THR A 269 -7.40 17.38 -12.29
N VAL A 270 -6.89 16.19 -11.94
CA VAL A 270 -7.57 15.31 -10.97
C VAL A 270 -7.57 15.92 -9.58
N TYR A 271 -6.44 16.50 -9.14
CA TYR A 271 -6.35 17.18 -7.86
C TYR A 271 -7.37 18.34 -7.74
N GLU A 272 -7.50 19.17 -8.77
CA GLU A 272 -8.43 20.29 -8.78
C GLU A 272 -9.88 19.81 -8.62
N TRP A 273 -10.24 18.71 -9.26
CA TRP A 273 -11.54 18.09 -9.09
C TRP A 273 -11.74 17.59 -7.64
N ILE A 274 -10.78 16.83 -7.07
CA ILE A 274 -10.87 16.35 -5.68
C ILE A 274 -10.97 17.52 -4.71
N ALA A 275 -10.15 18.55 -4.92
CA ALA A 275 -10.09 19.72 -4.05
C ALA A 275 -11.39 20.55 -4.06
N ARG A 276 -12.15 20.48 -5.16
CA ARG A 276 -13.45 21.15 -5.31
C ARG A 276 -14.59 20.30 -4.73
N GLU A 277 -14.58 18.98 -5.00
CA GLU A 277 -15.73 18.13 -4.75
C GLU A 277 -15.63 17.33 -3.44
N LEU A 278 -14.42 16.89 -3.06
CA LEU A 278 -14.22 15.94 -1.97
C LEU A 278 -13.38 16.46 -0.81
N PHE A 279 -12.70 17.60 -0.94
CA PHE A 279 -11.82 18.11 0.11
C PHE A 279 -12.36 19.35 0.81
N ASN A 280 -12.54 19.27 2.11
CA ASN A 280 -12.89 20.41 2.94
C ASN A 280 -11.65 21.16 3.40
N ARG A 281 -11.35 22.30 2.80
CA ARG A 281 -10.19 23.12 3.14
C ARG A 281 -10.23 23.75 4.52
N GLU A 282 -11.37 23.87 5.15
CA GLU A 282 -11.48 24.42 6.50
C GLU A 282 -11.02 23.40 7.53
N THR A 283 -11.49 22.17 7.42
CA THR A 283 -11.20 21.10 8.37
C THR A 283 -9.98 20.25 8.01
N GLY A 284 -9.68 20.08 6.71
CA GLY A 284 -8.70 19.13 6.19
C GLY A 284 -9.28 17.75 5.88
N GLN A 285 -10.60 17.58 5.98
CA GLN A 285 -11.28 16.33 5.70
C GLN A 285 -11.34 16.04 4.21
N VAL A 286 -10.95 14.81 3.81
CA VAL A 286 -11.28 14.23 2.51
C VAL A 286 -12.51 13.34 2.71
N TYR A 287 -13.56 13.60 1.96
CA TYR A 287 -14.78 12.80 2.00
C TYR A 287 -14.65 11.56 1.10
N GLY A 288 -15.17 10.41 1.55
CA GLY A 288 -14.99 9.15 0.84
C GLY A 288 -15.72 9.08 -0.52
N SER A 289 -16.87 9.78 -0.67
CA SER A 289 -17.59 9.75 -1.94
C SER A 289 -18.53 10.96 -2.12
N PHE A 290 -18.77 11.31 -3.38
CA PHE A 290 -19.85 12.21 -3.77
C PHE A 290 -21.12 11.38 -4.03
N SER A 291 -22.18 11.62 -3.29
CA SER A 291 -23.45 10.93 -3.46
C SER A 291 -24.49 11.88 -4.08
N GLN A 292 -24.81 11.63 -5.34
CA GLN A 292 -25.83 12.39 -6.08
C GLN A 292 -27.24 12.27 -5.45
N LYS A 293 -27.60 11.06 -4.96
CA LYS A 293 -28.94 10.84 -4.36
C LYS A 293 -29.23 11.72 -3.15
N LYS A 294 -28.20 12.26 -2.50
CA LYS A 294 -28.36 13.04 -1.26
C LYS A 294 -27.93 14.50 -1.40
N GLY A 295 -27.35 14.91 -2.53
CA GLY A 295 -26.75 16.25 -2.69
C GLY A 295 -25.70 16.55 -1.62
N LYS A 296 -25.21 15.52 -0.92
CA LYS A 296 -24.31 15.63 0.23
C LYS A 296 -23.17 14.63 0.07
N MET A 297 -21.99 15.09 0.40
CA MET A 297 -20.84 14.23 0.58
C MET A 297 -21.09 13.28 1.76
N THR A 298 -20.61 12.05 1.65
CA THR A 298 -20.67 11.13 2.78
C THR A 298 -19.78 11.66 3.90
N ALA A 299 -20.35 11.87 5.07
CA ALA A 299 -19.72 12.58 6.19
C ALA A 299 -18.58 11.77 6.85
N TYR A 300 -18.23 10.61 6.34
CA TYR A 300 -17.17 9.80 6.90
C TYR A 300 -15.89 9.89 6.06
N SER A 301 -14.75 9.77 6.72
CA SER A 301 -13.43 9.71 6.10
C SER A 301 -12.71 8.47 6.56
N LEU A 302 -12.02 7.85 5.64
CA LEU A 302 -11.12 6.72 5.91
C LEU A 302 -9.67 7.18 5.84
N THR A 303 -8.81 6.49 6.56
CA THR A 303 -7.39 6.89 6.64
C THR A 303 -6.71 6.83 5.27
N TYR A 304 -7.08 5.87 4.40
CA TYR A 304 -6.48 5.77 3.07
C TYR A 304 -6.88 6.90 2.12
N ASP A 305 -8.11 7.43 2.21
CA ASP A 305 -8.54 8.59 1.42
C ASP A 305 -7.70 9.82 1.78
N GLN A 306 -7.50 10.03 3.08
CA GLN A 306 -6.63 11.10 3.59
C GLN A 306 -5.18 10.89 3.14
N GLY A 307 -4.67 9.65 3.22
CA GLY A 307 -3.31 9.28 2.87
C GLY A 307 -2.99 9.51 1.40
N THR A 308 -3.83 9.03 0.51
CA THR A 308 -3.60 9.16 -0.94
C THR A 308 -3.72 10.62 -1.41
N PHE A 309 -4.69 11.36 -0.87
CA PHE A 309 -4.83 12.79 -1.17
C PHE A 309 -3.62 13.59 -0.68
N LEU A 310 -3.18 13.40 0.57
CA LEU A 310 -2.00 14.11 1.07
C LEU A 310 -0.74 13.77 0.28
N GLY A 311 -0.57 12.50 -0.13
CA GLY A 311 0.56 12.07 -0.95
C GLY A 311 0.57 12.76 -2.31
N ALA A 312 -0.57 12.79 -3.00
CA ALA A 312 -0.72 13.47 -4.29
C ALA A 312 -0.45 14.97 -4.17
N ALA A 313 -1.06 15.63 -3.18
CA ALA A 313 -0.87 17.05 -2.94
C ALA A 313 0.59 17.39 -2.56
N HIS A 314 1.25 16.55 -1.75
CA HIS A 314 2.65 16.71 -1.41
C HIS A 314 3.56 16.62 -2.66
N LEU A 315 3.36 15.64 -3.51
CA LEU A 315 4.15 15.50 -4.73
C LEU A 315 3.89 16.63 -5.71
N LEU A 316 2.63 17.07 -5.88
CA LEU A 316 2.31 18.26 -6.67
C LEU A 316 3.07 19.49 -6.14
N TYR A 317 3.14 19.68 -4.82
CA TYR A 317 3.97 20.74 -4.24
C TYR A 317 5.45 20.58 -4.61
N ARG A 318 5.97 19.36 -4.54
CA ARG A 318 7.38 19.07 -4.85
C ARG A 318 7.77 19.47 -6.27
N TYR A 319 6.88 19.29 -7.24
CA TYR A 319 7.16 19.54 -8.65
C TYR A 319 6.71 20.92 -9.15
N THR A 320 5.71 21.53 -8.53
CA THR A 320 5.18 22.84 -8.95
C THR A 320 5.59 24.01 -8.07
N GLY A 321 5.97 23.74 -6.81
CA GLY A 321 6.26 24.78 -5.81
C GLY A 321 5.01 25.52 -5.29
N LYS A 322 3.80 25.20 -5.79
CA LYS A 322 2.56 25.89 -5.41
C LYS A 322 2.21 25.61 -3.94
N LYS A 323 2.29 26.64 -3.10
CA LYS A 323 2.06 26.53 -1.64
C LYS A 323 0.66 25.98 -1.28
N LEU A 324 -0.33 26.12 -2.17
CA LEU A 324 -1.67 25.56 -1.99
C LEU A 324 -1.61 24.06 -1.75
N TYR A 325 -0.91 23.32 -2.61
CA TYR A 325 -0.78 21.87 -2.51
C TYR A 325 -0.14 21.43 -1.18
N ARG A 326 0.95 22.11 -0.78
CA ARG A 326 1.58 21.86 0.53
C ARG A 326 0.61 22.07 1.69
N ASN A 327 -0.16 23.17 1.64
CA ASN A 327 -1.07 23.51 2.73
C ASN A 327 -2.22 22.50 2.83
N ASP A 328 -2.74 22.04 1.68
CA ASP A 328 -3.81 21.04 1.64
C ASP A 328 -3.30 19.66 2.10
N ALA A 329 -2.08 19.25 1.70
CA ALA A 329 -1.44 18.03 2.21
C ALA A 329 -1.29 18.05 3.74
N LEU A 330 -0.82 19.17 4.30
CA LEU A 330 -0.67 19.32 5.74
C LEU A 330 -2.01 19.32 6.47
N LYS A 331 -3.02 19.97 5.92
CA LYS A 331 -4.37 19.97 6.53
C LYS A 331 -4.96 18.56 6.57
N ALA A 332 -4.85 17.79 5.48
CA ALA A 332 -5.31 16.40 5.45
C ALA A 332 -4.56 15.53 6.46
N ALA A 333 -3.24 15.67 6.54
CA ALA A 333 -2.42 14.95 7.53
C ALA A 333 -2.81 15.30 8.97
N LEU A 334 -2.92 16.60 9.29
CA LEU A 334 -3.27 17.07 10.62
C LEU A 334 -4.69 16.66 11.02
N TYR A 335 -5.66 16.74 10.09
CA TYR A 335 -7.01 16.25 10.32
C TYR A 335 -6.99 14.78 10.75
N THR A 336 -6.26 13.94 10.02
CA THR A 336 -6.18 12.50 10.34
C THR A 336 -5.64 12.24 11.74
N ILE A 337 -4.57 12.90 12.13
CA ILE A 337 -3.90 12.61 13.41
C ILE A 337 -4.57 13.29 14.62
N THR A 338 -5.46 14.26 14.41
CA THR A 338 -6.11 15.01 15.51
C THR A 338 -7.60 14.81 15.62
N HIS A 339 -8.29 14.39 14.53
CA HIS A 339 -9.75 14.27 14.54
C HIS A 339 -10.20 13.03 15.34
N PRO A 340 -11.07 13.20 16.38
CA PRO A 340 -11.43 12.11 17.31
C PRO A 340 -12.20 10.97 16.64
N GLY A 341 -12.80 11.18 15.46
CA GLY A 341 -13.44 10.15 14.65
C GLY A 341 -12.45 9.25 13.89
N ILE A 342 -11.17 9.63 13.80
CA ILE A 342 -10.12 8.85 13.11
C ILE A 342 -9.04 8.40 14.09
N THR A 343 -8.62 9.28 14.99
CA THR A 343 -7.59 9.03 16.00
C THR A 343 -8.20 9.13 17.38
N LYS A 344 -8.08 8.06 18.18
CA LYS A 344 -8.60 8.00 19.54
C LYS A 344 -7.49 7.65 20.52
N GLY A 345 -7.26 8.50 21.49
CA GLY A 345 -6.18 8.30 22.47
C GLY A 345 -4.80 8.29 21.81
N GLY A 346 -4.59 9.07 20.75
CA GLY A 346 -3.32 9.15 20.02
C GLY A 346 -3.09 8.01 19.01
N ILE A 347 -3.99 7.02 18.93
CA ILE A 347 -3.86 5.86 18.02
C ILE A 347 -4.95 5.91 16.96
N LEU A 348 -4.58 5.59 15.71
CA LEU A 348 -5.53 5.42 14.61
C LEU A 348 -6.54 4.33 14.98
N ARG A 349 -7.82 4.66 14.83
CA ARG A 349 -8.90 3.73 15.17
C ARG A 349 -8.79 2.43 14.35
N ASP A 350 -9.40 1.40 14.87
CA ASP A 350 -9.79 0.23 14.09
C ASP A 350 -10.89 0.62 13.10
N GLU A 351 -10.61 0.53 11.81
CA GLU A 351 -11.56 0.84 10.74
C GLU A 351 -12.40 -0.37 10.32
N GLY A 352 -12.16 -1.53 10.94
CA GLY A 352 -12.86 -2.79 10.74
C GLY A 352 -11.91 -3.95 10.43
N ALA A 353 -12.33 -5.14 10.87
CA ALA A 353 -11.55 -6.37 10.73
C ALA A 353 -11.74 -7.06 9.38
N GLY A 354 -12.86 -6.76 8.69
CA GLY A 354 -13.27 -7.41 7.44
C GLY A 354 -12.90 -6.63 6.20
N GLY A 355 -12.76 -7.34 5.08
CA GLY A 355 -12.64 -6.75 3.76
C GLY A 355 -11.45 -5.78 3.64
N ASP A 356 -11.72 -4.66 2.99
CA ASP A 356 -10.73 -3.67 2.58
C ASP A 356 -10.20 -2.81 3.74
N ASN A 357 -11.03 -2.60 4.76
CA ASN A 357 -10.77 -1.63 5.84
C ASN A 357 -9.46 -1.88 6.59
N SER A 358 -9.04 -3.11 6.65
CA SER A 358 -7.83 -3.52 7.37
C SER A 358 -6.51 -3.02 6.75
N PHE A 359 -6.54 -2.59 5.49
CA PHE A 359 -5.36 -2.03 4.79
C PHE A 359 -5.16 -0.53 5.00
N PHE A 360 -6.22 0.20 5.33
CA PHE A 360 -6.29 1.65 5.16
C PHE A 360 -5.27 2.43 5.98
N LYS A 361 -5.01 2.01 7.21
CA LYS A 361 -4.04 2.69 8.08
C LYS A 361 -2.61 2.64 7.52
N GLY A 362 -2.21 1.49 6.97
CA GLY A 362 -0.91 1.34 6.34
C GLY A 362 -0.73 2.29 5.15
N ILE A 363 -1.77 2.48 4.36
CA ILE A 363 -1.76 3.40 3.22
C ILE A 363 -1.55 4.85 3.69
N PHE A 364 -2.23 5.30 4.75
CA PHE A 364 -1.98 6.62 5.33
C PHE A 364 -0.53 6.79 5.77
N ILE A 365 0.01 5.82 6.52
CA ILE A 365 1.38 5.85 7.03
C ILE A 365 2.39 6.00 5.90
N ARG A 366 2.24 5.25 4.81
CA ARG A 366 3.14 5.29 3.65
C ARG A 366 3.36 6.70 3.13
N TYR A 367 2.28 7.46 2.94
CA TYR A 367 2.38 8.82 2.40
C TYR A 367 2.69 9.87 3.47
N ALA A 368 2.26 9.68 4.71
CA ALA A 368 2.57 10.60 5.81
C ALA A 368 4.08 10.65 6.10
N VAL A 369 4.80 9.53 5.98
CA VAL A 369 6.27 9.46 6.13
C VAL A 369 6.99 10.33 5.10
N GLU A 370 6.47 10.46 3.89
CA GLU A 370 7.06 11.32 2.88
C GLU A 370 7.02 12.81 3.29
N LEU A 371 5.93 13.26 3.95
CA LEU A 371 5.86 14.60 4.53
C LEU A 371 6.88 14.79 5.66
N VAL A 372 7.06 13.79 6.52
CA VAL A 372 8.06 13.83 7.59
C VAL A 372 9.47 14.00 7.02
N ASN A 373 9.78 13.32 5.93
CA ASN A 373 11.11 13.33 5.33
C ASN A 373 11.40 14.57 4.47
N ASP A 374 10.39 15.33 4.05
CA ASP A 374 10.58 16.51 3.19
C ASP A 374 10.96 17.76 4.00
N ARG A 375 12.22 18.18 3.92
CA ARG A 375 12.73 19.37 4.62
C ARG A 375 12.07 20.70 4.22
N ARG A 376 11.33 20.75 3.08
CA ARG A 376 10.54 21.92 2.66
C ARG A 376 9.27 22.10 3.46
N ILE A 377 8.84 21.07 4.19
CA ILE A 377 7.73 21.09 5.15
C ILE A 377 8.22 21.70 6.47
N LYS A 378 7.40 22.55 7.09
CA LYS A 378 7.73 23.21 8.38
C LYS A 378 8.13 22.17 9.42
N ARG A 379 9.28 22.37 10.07
CA ARG A 379 9.86 21.46 11.07
C ARG A 379 8.85 21.07 12.17
N LYS A 380 8.05 22.03 12.68
CA LYS A 380 7.02 21.75 13.70
C LYS A 380 6.00 20.70 13.24
N ALA A 381 5.51 20.79 12.00
CA ALA A 381 4.56 19.82 11.46
C ALA A 381 5.21 18.45 11.24
N ARG A 382 6.47 18.43 10.80
CA ARG A 382 7.25 17.20 10.63
C ARG A 382 7.47 16.50 11.97
N ILE A 383 7.80 17.22 13.03
CA ILE A 383 7.94 16.68 14.39
C ILE A 383 6.61 16.07 14.86
N GLN A 384 5.50 16.79 14.69
CA GLN A 384 4.18 16.30 15.10
C GLN A 384 3.80 14.98 14.39
N LEU A 385 4.04 14.91 13.08
CA LEU A 385 3.79 13.68 12.31
C LEU A 385 4.75 12.56 12.69
N TYR A 386 6.04 12.87 12.89
CA TYR A 386 7.04 11.91 13.31
C TYR A 386 6.66 11.27 14.66
N ASP A 387 6.36 12.11 15.66
CA ASP A 387 6.02 11.64 17.01
C ASP A 387 4.72 10.80 16.97
N PHE A 388 3.75 11.21 16.15
CA PHE A 388 2.51 10.44 15.95
C PHE A 388 2.79 9.06 15.33
N ILE A 389 3.53 8.99 14.23
CA ILE A 389 3.82 7.72 13.54
C ILE A 389 4.66 6.81 14.43
N ARG A 390 5.66 7.36 15.11
CA ARG A 390 6.47 6.63 16.06
C ARG A 390 5.61 6.04 17.19
N HIS A 391 4.69 6.80 17.73
CA HIS A 391 3.76 6.32 18.77
C HIS A 391 2.89 5.17 18.25
N GLN A 392 2.40 5.22 17.00
CA GLN A 392 1.70 4.08 16.39
C GLN A 392 2.60 2.82 16.37
N ALA A 393 3.85 2.96 15.93
CA ALA A 393 4.78 1.85 15.82
C ALA A 393 5.17 1.27 17.19
N GLU A 394 5.44 2.12 18.17
CA GLU A 394 5.72 1.70 19.55
C GLU A 394 4.52 0.94 20.15
N THR A 395 3.30 1.46 19.99
CA THR A 395 2.08 0.80 20.47
C THR A 395 1.86 -0.56 19.79
N LEU A 396 1.95 -0.59 18.44
CA LEU A 396 1.81 -1.85 17.71
C LEU A 396 2.83 -2.89 18.18
N TRP A 397 4.09 -2.49 18.35
CA TRP A 397 5.17 -3.39 18.71
C TRP A 397 5.09 -3.89 20.15
N THR A 398 4.68 -3.03 21.09
CA THR A 398 4.70 -3.35 22.54
C THR A 398 3.37 -3.87 23.07
N GLU A 399 2.24 -3.43 22.52
CA GLU A 399 0.90 -3.77 22.99
C GLU A 399 0.14 -4.64 21.98
N GLY A 400 0.27 -4.33 20.68
CA GLY A 400 -0.47 -4.96 19.59
C GLY A 400 0.10 -6.30 19.13
N LEU A 401 1.28 -6.72 19.63
CA LEU A 401 1.92 -7.97 19.26
C LEU A 401 2.15 -8.86 20.48
N GLY A 402 1.75 -10.15 20.35
CA GLY A 402 2.00 -11.15 21.37
C GLY A 402 3.50 -11.42 21.61
N ARG A 403 3.80 -12.01 22.76
CA ARG A 403 5.16 -12.45 23.14
C ARG A 403 5.12 -13.90 23.59
N ASP A 404 6.20 -14.64 23.35
CA ASP A 404 6.42 -15.94 23.93
C ASP A 404 6.96 -15.80 25.38
N GLU A 405 7.21 -16.93 26.04
CA GLU A 405 7.72 -16.98 27.43
C GLU A 405 9.13 -16.34 27.56
N ALA A 406 9.90 -16.32 26.49
CA ALA A 406 11.23 -15.69 26.42
C ALA A 406 11.16 -14.19 26.08
N GLY A 407 9.95 -13.65 25.81
CA GLY A 407 9.74 -12.26 25.44
C GLY A 407 9.92 -11.96 23.95
N ASN A 408 10.14 -12.99 23.10
CA ASN A 408 10.24 -12.80 21.65
C ASN A 408 8.89 -12.48 21.03
N PRO A 409 8.85 -11.70 19.94
CA PRO A 409 7.61 -11.41 19.22
C PRO A 409 6.95 -12.71 18.72
N LYS A 410 5.63 -12.79 18.87
CA LYS A 410 4.85 -13.96 18.50
C LYS A 410 3.50 -13.59 17.91
N GLY A 411 3.11 -14.26 16.82
CA GLY A 411 1.80 -14.16 16.20
C GLY A 411 1.70 -13.04 15.16
N LEU A 412 0.49 -12.72 14.79
CA LEU A 412 0.13 -11.76 13.76
C LEU A 412 -0.41 -10.46 14.39
N PHE A 413 -0.39 -9.39 13.64
CA PHE A 413 -1.05 -8.15 14.04
C PHE A 413 -2.57 -8.28 14.02
N SER A 414 -3.25 -7.36 14.70
CA SER A 414 -4.69 -7.18 14.62
C SER A 414 -5.02 -5.83 13.95
N PRO A 415 -6.27 -5.60 13.54
CA PRO A 415 -6.68 -4.32 12.99
C PRO A 415 -6.72 -3.19 14.03
N ASP A 416 -6.75 -3.54 15.32
CA ASP A 416 -6.60 -2.59 16.43
C ASP A 416 -5.17 -2.66 16.98
N TRP A 417 -4.34 -1.69 16.65
CA TRP A 417 -2.92 -1.69 17.00
C TRP A 417 -2.60 -1.67 18.51
N LYS A 418 -3.61 -1.57 19.37
CA LYS A 418 -3.48 -1.70 20.83
C LYS A 418 -3.78 -3.10 21.35
N LEU A 419 -4.26 -3.98 20.49
CA LEU A 419 -4.69 -5.32 20.89
C LEU A 419 -3.88 -6.39 20.16
N THR A 420 -3.43 -7.39 20.88
CA THR A 420 -2.90 -8.60 20.22
C THR A 420 -4.01 -9.28 19.40
N GLN A 421 -3.60 -10.16 18.49
CA GLN A 421 -4.56 -10.96 17.71
C GLN A 421 -5.53 -11.73 18.60
N GLU A 422 -5.05 -12.36 19.68
CA GLU A 422 -5.86 -13.11 20.61
C GLU A 422 -6.87 -12.23 21.36
N GLN A 423 -6.45 -11.03 21.76
CA GLN A 423 -7.37 -10.06 22.39
C GLN A 423 -8.43 -9.57 21.41
N ALA A 424 -8.02 -9.26 20.15
CA ALA A 424 -8.94 -8.84 19.11
C ALA A 424 -9.96 -9.94 18.77
N ALA A 425 -9.54 -11.21 18.72
CA ALA A 425 -10.41 -12.35 18.43
C ALA A 425 -11.58 -12.48 19.40
N ARG A 426 -11.45 -11.98 20.63
CA ARG A 426 -12.54 -11.96 21.63
C ARG A 426 -13.72 -11.05 21.23
N LYS A 427 -13.50 -10.13 20.26
CA LYS A 427 -14.60 -9.33 19.68
C LYS A 427 -15.55 -10.18 18.82
N GLY A 428 -15.15 -11.40 18.42
CA GLY A 428 -15.93 -12.30 17.58
C GLY A 428 -15.99 -11.90 16.10
N GLY A 429 -16.76 -12.66 15.30
CA GLY A 429 -16.99 -12.36 13.88
C GLY A 429 -15.69 -12.31 13.07
N ASP A 430 -15.55 -11.28 12.27
CA ASP A 430 -14.38 -11.07 11.39
C ASP A 430 -13.04 -10.97 12.12
N TYR A 431 -13.04 -10.69 13.44
CA TYR A 431 -11.82 -10.61 14.24
C TYR A 431 -11.23 -11.98 14.61
N GLN A 432 -11.96 -13.07 14.42
CA GLN A 432 -11.51 -14.42 14.81
C GLN A 432 -10.45 -15.00 13.86
N LYS A 433 -10.41 -14.53 12.61
CA LYS A 433 -9.51 -15.06 11.59
C LYS A 433 -8.58 -13.96 11.07
N PRO A 434 -7.28 -14.08 11.30
CA PRO A 434 -6.31 -13.12 10.79
C PRO A 434 -6.41 -12.97 9.26
N LYS A 435 -6.27 -11.74 8.81
CA LYS A 435 -6.36 -11.38 7.39
C LYS A 435 -5.10 -10.67 6.92
N LEU A 436 -4.82 -10.81 5.64
CA LEU A 436 -3.68 -10.17 4.96
C LEU A 436 -3.54 -8.68 5.31
N GLY A 437 -4.64 -7.93 5.26
CA GLY A 437 -4.63 -6.49 5.51
C GLY A 437 -4.15 -6.09 6.89
N TRP A 438 -4.40 -6.92 7.91
CA TRP A 438 -3.89 -6.68 9.25
C TRP A 438 -2.37 -6.69 9.28
N GLN A 439 -1.78 -7.74 8.67
CA GLN A 439 -0.33 -7.91 8.62
C GLN A 439 0.32 -6.86 7.72
N VAL A 440 -0.27 -6.59 6.54
CA VAL A 440 0.21 -5.57 5.61
C VAL A 440 0.24 -4.17 6.24
N SER A 441 -0.83 -3.76 6.93
CA SER A 441 -0.87 -2.45 7.60
C SER A 441 0.20 -2.32 8.69
N GLY A 442 0.37 -3.36 9.51
CA GLY A 442 1.39 -3.37 10.56
C GLY A 442 2.82 -3.40 10.00
N ALA A 443 3.06 -4.24 8.99
CA ALA A 443 4.37 -4.33 8.34
C ALA A 443 4.73 -3.00 7.63
N THR A 444 3.78 -2.37 6.93
CA THR A 444 3.99 -1.03 6.34
C THR A 444 4.42 -0.01 7.40
N LEU A 445 3.81 -0.02 8.59
CA LEU A 445 4.17 0.89 9.68
C LEU A 445 5.59 0.63 10.18
N LEU A 446 5.99 -0.63 10.37
CA LEU A 446 7.31 -0.96 10.90
C LEU A 446 8.42 -0.77 9.85
N GLU A 447 8.18 -1.07 8.58
CA GLU A 447 9.10 -0.71 7.49
C GLU A 447 9.27 0.81 7.36
N ALA A 448 8.20 1.57 7.53
CA ALA A 448 8.23 3.03 7.50
C ALA A 448 9.19 3.63 8.56
N MET A 449 9.32 3.00 9.73
CA MET A 449 10.24 3.45 10.77
C MET A 449 11.71 3.40 10.34
N ASN A 450 12.08 2.50 9.39
CA ASN A 450 13.45 2.38 8.88
C ASN A 450 13.84 3.47 7.87
N VAL A 451 12.85 4.16 7.30
CA VAL A 451 13.10 5.24 6.32
C VAL A 451 12.72 6.61 6.85
N MET A 452 11.98 6.66 7.96
CA MET A 452 11.54 7.90 8.57
C MET A 452 12.68 8.59 9.33
N LYS A 453 12.97 9.85 8.97
CA LYS A 453 14.05 10.65 9.55
C LYS A 453 13.53 11.53 10.67
N ASP A 454 14.22 11.48 11.84
CA ASP A 454 13.89 12.38 12.95
C ASP A 454 14.11 13.85 12.51
N PRO A 455 13.08 14.68 12.54
CA PRO A 455 13.19 16.07 12.12
C PRO A 455 13.77 17.02 13.20
N ARG A 456 14.06 16.50 14.40
CA ARG A 456 14.65 17.27 15.52
C ARG A 456 16.11 17.62 15.35
#